data_9ba524b5425247344acbc2ddb152588a
#
_entry.id   9ba524b5425247344acbc2ddb152588a
#
_cell.length_a   1.000
_cell.length_b   1.000
_cell.length_c   1.000
_cell.angle_alpha   90.00
_cell.angle_beta   90.00
_cell.angle_gamma   90.00
#
_symmetry.space_group_name_H-M   'P 1'
#
loop_
_entity.id
_entity.type
_entity.pdbx_description
1 polymer ?
#
loop_
_entity_poly.entity_id
_entity_poly.type
_entity_poly.pdbx_seq_one_letter_code
_entity_poly.pdbx_strand_id
1 'polypeptide(L)'
;MEKAQIRISVRGLVEFILRSGDIDNRHVQSPENAMLEGGRIHRMIQNSMGSYYHAEVSLRYQMETERYALSIEGRADGIEDRFFGMSSMEVPPGEISGEKRSAKNGSGRKKTKATSLSERLDTWTVAKTTTQMTTQSFIEQPVLVDEIKGTYRDLKKIKEPMLLHEAQAKCYAYIYALQNGLDNIRIRVTYCNLDTEEKKLFEKDFFFEELEDWFLEVLAQYRKWADYTCEWNEKRTESIRQLAFPYPYREGQKELVTYVYQTIYHQRKLFIEAPTGVGKTLSTVFPSVKAVGEHKADKIFYLTAKTITRTVAEETFALLRGRGLLFKTVTLTAKEKICFCEEVECNPEACPYARGHFDRINDAMYDFITHEDSFDRERVEHYARKHQVCPFEMCLDMSLFADAVICDYNYAFDPHVYLRRFFADASGQNYLFLIDEAHNLVDRGREMYSA
;
A
#
# COMPACT_ATOMS: atom_id res chain seq x y z
N MET A 1 -7.18 19.73 -16.80
CA MET A 1 -6.17 18.68 -16.60
C MET A 1 -6.89 17.50 -15.94
N GLU A 2 -6.61 16.29 -16.35
CA GLU A 2 -7.15 15.09 -15.70
C GLU A 2 -6.56 14.99 -14.30
N LYS A 3 -7.41 14.76 -13.29
CA LYS A 3 -6.96 14.66 -11.88
C LYS A 3 -6.09 13.41 -11.70
N ALA A 4 -5.07 13.51 -10.86
CA ALA A 4 -4.27 12.36 -10.49
C ALA A 4 -5.15 11.28 -9.86
N GLN A 5 -4.91 10.01 -10.21
CA GLN A 5 -5.65 8.87 -9.69
C GLN A 5 -4.81 8.18 -8.62
N ILE A 6 -5.33 8.14 -7.39
CA ILE A 6 -4.71 7.41 -6.27
C ILE A 6 -5.60 6.20 -5.96
N ARG A 7 -5.03 5.01 -6.00
CA ARG A 7 -5.74 3.76 -5.69
C ARG A 7 -5.06 3.04 -4.53
N ILE A 8 -5.86 2.59 -3.59
CA ILE A 8 -5.40 1.79 -2.47
C ILE A 8 -6.43 0.70 -2.18
N SER A 9 -5.96 -0.51 -1.84
CA SER A 9 -6.87 -1.56 -1.38
C SER A 9 -7.32 -1.28 0.06
N VAL A 10 -8.50 -1.78 0.44
CA VAL A 10 -8.98 -1.74 1.83
C VAL A 10 -7.92 -2.34 2.77
N ARG A 11 -7.39 -3.51 2.41
CA ARG A 11 -6.32 -4.14 3.18
C ARG A 11 -5.08 -3.23 3.29
N GLY A 12 -4.62 -2.66 2.16
CA GLY A 12 -3.46 -1.77 2.14
C GLY A 12 -3.67 -0.53 3.00
N LEU A 13 -4.86 0.10 2.96
CA LEU A 13 -5.21 1.24 3.79
C LEU A 13 -5.15 0.89 5.29
N VAL A 14 -5.80 -0.20 5.68
CA VAL A 14 -5.89 -0.66 7.07
C VAL A 14 -4.50 -1.06 7.61
N GLU A 15 -3.76 -1.90 6.87
CA GLU A 15 -2.42 -2.34 7.28
C GLU A 15 -1.43 -1.17 7.34
N PHE A 16 -1.58 -0.15 6.49
CA PHE A 16 -0.70 1.00 6.49
C PHE A 16 -1.00 1.99 7.63
N ILE A 17 -2.27 2.29 7.88
CA ILE A 17 -2.66 3.34 8.85
C ILE A 17 -2.80 2.80 10.26
N LEU A 18 -3.36 1.59 10.45
CA LEU A 18 -3.76 1.06 11.74
C LEU A 18 -2.80 0.02 12.29
N ARG A 19 -1.67 -0.24 11.63
CA ARG A 19 -0.65 -1.12 12.20
C ARG A 19 -0.14 -0.54 13.52
N SER A 20 0.01 -1.40 14.52
CA SER A 20 0.45 -1.02 15.86
C SER A 20 1.20 -2.15 16.55
N GLY A 21 1.95 -1.82 17.62
CA GLY A 21 2.68 -2.77 18.45
C GLY A 21 4.07 -3.12 17.92
N ASP A 22 4.48 -4.33 18.17
CA ASP A 22 5.86 -4.79 18.09
C ASP A 22 6.16 -5.59 16.81
N ILE A 23 7.43 -5.61 16.40
CA ILE A 23 7.94 -6.68 15.53
C ILE A 23 8.20 -7.89 16.43
N ASP A 24 7.57 -9.03 16.10
CA ASP A 24 7.81 -10.30 16.79
C ASP A 24 7.82 -11.46 15.80
N ASN A 25 9.01 -11.96 15.50
CA ASN A 25 9.21 -13.06 14.54
C ASN A 25 9.18 -14.46 15.17
N ARG A 26 8.97 -14.58 16.48
CA ARG A 26 8.99 -15.88 17.18
C ARG A 26 7.83 -16.80 16.79
N HIS A 27 6.78 -16.24 16.24
CA HIS A 27 5.56 -16.97 15.90
C HIS A 27 5.28 -17.04 14.39
N VAL A 28 6.24 -16.59 13.55
CA VAL A 28 6.10 -16.58 12.10
C VAL A 28 6.63 -17.89 11.50
N GLN A 29 6.04 -19.02 11.89
CA GLN A 29 6.14 -20.24 11.12
C GLN A 29 4.82 -20.42 10.37
N SER A 30 4.66 -19.72 9.24
CA SER A 30 3.61 -20.09 8.29
C SER A 30 4.18 -21.22 7.42
N PRO A 31 3.55 -22.39 7.40
CA PRO A 31 3.91 -23.44 6.45
C PRO A 31 3.90 -22.88 5.02
N GLU A 32 4.75 -23.42 4.15
CA GLU A 32 4.84 -23.00 2.73
C GLU A 32 3.48 -22.99 2.02
N ASN A 33 2.55 -23.81 2.46
CA ASN A 33 1.20 -23.95 1.93
C ASN A 33 0.14 -23.06 2.60
N ALA A 34 0.50 -22.17 3.55
CA ALA A 34 -0.50 -21.41 4.32
C ALA A 34 -1.45 -20.58 3.44
N MET A 35 -0.95 -20.04 2.32
CA MET A 35 -1.77 -19.28 1.37
C MET A 35 -2.76 -20.19 0.62
N LEU A 36 -2.32 -21.37 0.20
CA LEU A 36 -3.18 -22.36 -0.48
C LEU A 36 -4.26 -22.89 0.45
N GLU A 37 -3.87 -23.23 1.70
CA GLU A 37 -4.79 -23.67 2.74
C GLU A 37 -5.77 -22.57 3.13
N GLY A 38 -5.32 -21.32 3.26
CA GLY A 38 -6.19 -20.17 3.47
C GLY A 38 -7.28 -20.06 2.39
N GLY A 39 -6.90 -20.13 1.11
CA GLY A 39 -7.86 -20.11 0.00
C GLY A 39 -8.80 -21.31 -0.02
N ARG A 40 -8.36 -22.49 0.42
CA ARG A 40 -9.22 -23.68 0.58
C ARG A 40 -10.29 -23.44 1.66
N ILE A 41 -9.87 -22.93 2.80
CA ILE A 41 -10.75 -22.65 3.94
C ILE A 41 -11.79 -21.58 3.61
N HIS A 42 -11.39 -20.49 2.92
CA HIS A 42 -12.33 -19.47 2.46
C HIS A 42 -13.45 -20.10 1.63
N ARG A 43 -13.10 -20.86 0.59
CA ARG A 43 -14.10 -21.55 -0.27
C ARG A 43 -14.96 -22.54 0.52
N MET A 44 -14.38 -23.29 1.46
CA MET A 44 -15.12 -24.23 2.30
C MET A 44 -16.16 -23.51 3.15
N ILE A 45 -15.79 -22.40 3.79
CA ILE A 45 -16.72 -21.61 4.62
C ILE A 45 -17.80 -21.00 3.74
N GLN A 46 -17.44 -20.32 2.66
CA GLN A 46 -18.36 -19.67 1.72
C GLN A 46 -19.39 -20.67 1.16
N ASN A 47 -18.95 -21.87 0.77
CA ASN A 47 -19.84 -22.93 0.26
C ASN A 47 -20.74 -23.56 1.32
N SER A 48 -20.41 -23.41 2.60
CA SER A 48 -21.23 -23.91 3.72
C SER A 48 -22.33 -22.93 4.16
N MET A 49 -22.33 -21.71 3.61
CA MET A 49 -23.29 -20.66 3.96
C MET A 49 -24.64 -20.81 3.22
N GLY A 50 -25.64 -20.13 3.71
CA GLY A 50 -26.99 -20.14 3.14
C GLY A 50 -27.12 -19.37 1.82
N SER A 51 -28.30 -19.44 1.21
CA SER A 51 -28.60 -18.84 -0.11
C SER A 51 -28.49 -17.32 -0.16
N TYR A 52 -28.53 -16.65 0.98
CA TYR A 52 -28.40 -15.18 1.09
C TYR A 52 -26.96 -14.71 1.30
N TYR A 53 -26.01 -15.64 1.34
CA TYR A 53 -24.59 -15.32 1.48
C TYR A 53 -23.93 -15.17 0.12
N HIS A 54 -23.41 -13.97 -0.16
CA HIS A 54 -22.75 -13.61 -1.40
C HIS A 54 -21.24 -13.55 -1.15
N ALA A 55 -20.49 -14.49 -1.74
CA ALA A 55 -19.05 -14.58 -1.57
C ALA A 55 -18.31 -13.60 -2.50
N GLU A 56 -17.15 -13.11 -2.05
CA GLU A 56 -16.19 -12.35 -2.87
C GLU A 56 -16.81 -11.07 -3.47
N VAL A 57 -17.56 -10.31 -2.67
CA VAL A 57 -18.25 -9.10 -3.12
C VAL A 57 -17.27 -7.95 -3.29
N SER A 58 -17.14 -7.47 -4.53
CA SER A 58 -16.28 -6.32 -4.85
C SER A 58 -16.93 -5.02 -4.40
N LEU A 59 -16.20 -4.24 -3.60
CA LEU A 59 -16.64 -2.96 -3.05
C LEU A 59 -15.65 -1.86 -3.39
N ARG A 60 -16.16 -0.67 -3.64
CA ARG A 60 -15.37 0.50 -4.00
C ARG A 60 -15.93 1.75 -3.33
N TYR A 61 -15.06 2.50 -2.69
CA TYR A 61 -15.33 3.86 -2.23
C TYR A 61 -14.53 4.84 -3.08
N GLN A 62 -15.16 5.93 -3.52
CA GLN A 62 -14.49 6.96 -4.31
C GLN A 62 -14.75 8.33 -3.70
N MET A 63 -13.71 9.13 -3.67
CA MET A 63 -13.80 10.52 -3.29
C MET A 63 -12.92 11.37 -4.18
N GLU A 64 -13.31 12.61 -4.38
CA GLU A 64 -12.57 13.57 -5.16
C GLU A 64 -12.14 14.77 -4.32
N THR A 65 -10.93 15.21 -4.58
CA THR A 65 -10.39 16.49 -4.09
C THR A 65 -10.19 17.42 -5.29
N GLU A 66 -9.70 18.63 -5.03
CA GLU A 66 -9.33 19.55 -6.13
C GLU A 66 -8.18 18.98 -6.99
N ARG A 67 -7.26 18.20 -6.40
CA ARG A 67 -6.02 17.74 -7.03
C ARG A 67 -6.06 16.30 -7.52
N TYR A 68 -6.75 15.41 -6.82
CA TYR A 68 -6.77 13.99 -7.15
C TYR A 68 -8.14 13.34 -6.85
N ALA A 69 -8.35 12.19 -7.47
CA ALA A 69 -9.41 11.25 -7.12
C ALA A 69 -8.80 10.06 -6.37
N LEU A 70 -9.33 9.76 -5.18
CA LEU A 70 -8.94 8.61 -4.36
C LEU A 70 -9.97 7.50 -4.54
N SER A 71 -9.50 6.28 -4.87
CA SER A 71 -10.31 5.07 -4.92
C SER A 71 -9.79 4.07 -3.89
N ILE A 72 -10.69 3.64 -2.99
CA ILE A 72 -10.43 2.57 -2.04
C ILE A 72 -11.24 1.36 -2.48
N GLU A 73 -10.56 0.28 -2.80
CA GLU A 73 -11.16 -0.88 -3.44
C GLU A 73 -10.84 -2.13 -2.64
N GLY A 74 -11.76 -3.09 -2.64
CA GLY A 74 -11.50 -4.37 -2.03
C GLY A 74 -12.62 -5.36 -2.32
N ARG A 75 -12.42 -6.56 -1.81
CA ARG A 75 -13.34 -7.65 -1.98
C ARG A 75 -13.62 -8.24 -0.60
N ALA A 76 -14.87 -8.07 -0.13
CA ALA A 76 -15.33 -8.67 1.11
C ALA A 76 -15.41 -10.18 0.93
N ASP A 77 -14.94 -10.96 1.90
CA ASP A 77 -14.98 -12.42 1.83
C ASP A 77 -16.41 -12.94 1.72
N GLY A 78 -17.37 -12.26 2.38
CA GLY A 78 -18.78 -12.55 2.22
C GLY A 78 -19.71 -11.46 2.76
N ILE A 79 -20.89 -11.38 2.17
CA ILE A 79 -22.00 -10.53 2.63
C ILE A 79 -23.26 -11.35 2.68
N GLU A 80 -23.90 -11.41 3.84
CA GLU A 80 -25.21 -12.03 4.02
C GLU A 80 -26.28 -10.94 3.92
N ASP A 81 -26.99 -10.92 2.78
CA ASP A 81 -28.05 -9.96 2.50
C ASP A 81 -29.18 -10.63 1.71
N ARG A 82 -30.39 -10.59 2.25
CA ARG A 82 -31.61 -11.15 1.63
C ARG A 82 -32.06 -10.34 0.41
N PHE A 83 -31.68 -9.10 0.31
CA PHE A 83 -32.09 -8.16 -0.73
C PHE A 83 -30.96 -7.82 -1.71
N PHE A 84 -29.90 -8.59 -1.69
CA PHE A 84 -28.73 -8.37 -2.53
C PHE A 84 -29.14 -8.28 -4.02
N GLY A 85 -28.73 -7.17 -4.68
CA GLY A 85 -29.04 -6.92 -6.08
C GLY A 85 -30.45 -6.37 -6.37
N MET A 86 -31.31 -6.22 -5.37
CA MET A 86 -32.63 -5.59 -5.56
C MET A 86 -32.59 -4.05 -5.45
N SER A 87 -31.52 -3.49 -4.90
CA SER A 87 -31.34 -2.03 -4.69
C SER A 87 -30.74 -1.27 -5.87
N SER A 88 -30.39 -1.91 -6.97
CA SER A 88 -29.79 -1.22 -8.13
C SER A 88 -30.86 -0.63 -9.05
N MET A 89 -31.62 0.37 -8.60
CA MET A 89 -32.12 1.39 -9.54
C MET A 89 -30.93 2.30 -9.87
N GLU A 90 -30.50 2.26 -11.12
CA GLU A 90 -29.53 3.18 -11.69
C GLU A 90 -29.96 4.62 -11.42
N VAL A 91 -29.21 5.34 -10.59
CA VAL A 91 -29.36 6.79 -10.45
C VAL A 91 -28.44 7.42 -11.49
N PRO A 92 -28.99 8.13 -12.51
CA PRO A 92 -28.17 8.86 -13.46
C PRO A 92 -27.43 9.99 -12.75
N PRO A 93 -26.22 10.40 -13.22
CA PRO A 93 -25.47 11.50 -12.62
C PRO A 93 -26.27 12.80 -12.77
N GLY A 94 -26.80 13.30 -11.64
CA GLY A 94 -27.56 14.55 -11.57
C GLY A 94 -26.64 15.74 -11.52
N GLU A 95 -26.84 16.67 -12.45
CA GLU A 95 -26.30 18.03 -12.41
C GLU A 95 -26.80 18.77 -11.16
N ILE A 96 -25.88 19.29 -10.37
CA ILE A 96 -26.21 20.15 -9.20
C ILE A 96 -26.16 21.60 -9.62
N SER A 97 -27.33 22.18 -9.91
CA SER A 97 -27.52 23.64 -9.94
C SER A 97 -27.77 24.14 -8.52
N GLY A 98 -26.93 25.09 -8.09
CA GLY A 98 -27.01 25.66 -6.76
C GLY A 98 -28.20 26.63 -6.59
N GLU A 99 -28.99 26.46 -5.55
CA GLU A 99 -29.84 27.53 -4.99
C GLU A 99 -29.65 27.64 -3.48
N LYS A 100 -29.23 28.84 -3.08
CA LYS A 100 -29.15 29.29 -1.68
C LYS A 100 -30.56 29.50 -1.11
N ARG A 101 -30.91 28.78 -0.06
CA ARG A 101 -32.04 29.18 0.79
C ARG A 101 -31.55 29.52 2.20
N SER A 102 -31.79 30.79 2.56
CA SER A 102 -31.63 31.37 3.89
C SER A 102 -32.73 30.90 4.83
N ALA A 103 -32.39 30.49 6.05
CA ALA A 103 -33.34 30.30 7.14
C ALA A 103 -32.92 31.10 8.36
N LYS A 104 -33.87 31.89 8.88
CA LYS A 104 -33.77 32.73 10.06
C LYS A 104 -34.16 31.98 11.35
N ASN A 105 -33.38 32.27 12.39
CA ASN A 105 -33.70 32.45 13.83
C ASN A 105 -34.49 31.40 14.64
N GLY A 106 -33.87 31.04 15.78
CA GLY A 106 -34.57 30.70 17.02
C GLY A 106 -33.75 30.03 18.12
N SER A 107 -33.30 30.92 19.10
CA SER A 107 -33.03 30.66 20.54
C SER A 107 -32.21 29.47 21.06
N GLY A 108 -31.08 29.80 21.55
CA GLY A 108 -30.40 29.60 22.83
C GLY A 108 -30.43 28.25 23.55
N ARG A 109 -29.24 27.54 23.52
CA ARG A 109 -28.71 26.80 24.67
C ARG A 109 -27.20 26.63 24.50
N LYS A 110 -26.41 27.14 25.46
CA LYS A 110 -24.97 26.96 25.53
C LYS A 110 -24.66 25.47 25.66
N LYS A 111 -24.08 24.87 24.63
CA LYS A 111 -23.32 23.61 24.69
C LYS A 111 -21.88 23.89 24.35
N THR A 112 -20.99 23.45 25.19
CA THR A 112 -19.53 23.43 24.99
C THR A 112 -19.22 22.76 23.68
N LYS A 113 -18.52 23.46 22.77
CA LYS A 113 -18.13 23.00 21.45
C LYS A 113 -17.10 21.89 21.56
N ALA A 114 -17.51 20.65 21.37
CA ALA A 114 -16.66 19.68 20.73
C ALA A 114 -16.74 19.98 19.22
N THR A 115 -15.66 20.42 18.62
CA THR A 115 -15.57 20.64 17.18
C THR A 115 -15.70 19.28 16.51
N SER A 116 -16.78 19.05 15.75
CA SER A 116 -17.00 17.78 15.05
C SER A 116 -15.90 17.57 13.99
N LEU A 117 -15.48 16.33 13.79
CA LEU A 117 -14.47 15.96 12.78
C LEU A 117 -14.86 16.44 11.38
N SER A 118 -16.15 16.58 11.08
CA SER A 118 -16.65 17.08 9.79
C SER A 118 -16.15 18.49 9.43
N GLU A 119 -15.91 19.38 10.43
CA GLU A 119 -15.37 20.74 10.19
C GLU A 119 -13.87 20.73 9.81
N ARG A 120 -13.14 19.64 10.05
CA ARG A 120 -11.73 19.48 9.63
C ARG A 120 -11.57 18.96 8.19
N LEU A 121 -12.65 18.51 7.57
CA LEU A 121 -12.69 17.96 6.21
C LEU A 121 -13.29 18.94 5.18
N ASP A 122 -13.39 20.23 5.52
CA ASP A 122 -14.06 21.28 4.73
C ASP A 122 -13.59 21.45 3.27
N THR A 123 -12.55 20.73 2.85
CA THR A 123 -12.08 20.70 1.45
C THR A 123 -12.40 19.37 0.74
N TRP A 124 -13.17 18.49 1.39
CA TRP A 124 -13.53 17.19 0.83
C TRP A 124 -15.04 17.15 0.54
N THR A 125 -15.39 17.13 -0.74
CA THR A 125 -16.79 17.00 -1.14
C THR A 125 -17.14 15.51 -1.18
N VAL A 126 -17.85 15.04 -0.15
CA VAL A 126 -18.50 13.73 -0.18
C VAL A 126 -19.85 13.92 -0.87
N ALA A 127 -20.12 13.17 -1.91
CA ALA A 127 -21.44 13.15 -2.53
C ALA A 127 -22.45 12.52 -1.54
N LYS A 128 -23.19 13.38 -0.81
CA LYS A 128 -24.28 12.93 0.06
C LYS A 128 -25.51 12.64 -0.79
N THR A 129 -25.86 11.38 -0.92
CA THR A 129 -27.18 10.98 -1.43
C THR A 129 -28.14 10.93 -0.25
N THR A 130 -28.99 11.92 -0.10
CA THR A 130 -30.04 11.93 0.93
C THR A 130 -31.26 11.20 0.38
N THR A 131 -31.46 9.97 0.80
CA THR A 131 -32.70 9.23 0.54
C THR A 131 -33.58 9.34 1.77
N GLN A 132 -34.77 9.96 1.62
CA GLN A 132 -35.78 9.97 2.67
C GLN A 132 -36.40 8.57 2.75
N MET A 133 -36.24 7.89 3.88
CA MET A 133 -36.85 6.59 4.16
C MET A 133 -38.16 6.77 4.96
N THR A 134 -39.18 6.10 4.48
CA THR A 134 -40.44 5.87 5.21
C THR A 134 -40.26 4.68 6.15
N THR A 135 -40.55 4.91 7.42
CA THR A 135 -40.50 3.95 8.53
C THR A 135 -41.47 2.81 8.33
N GLN A 136 -40.98 1.59 8.15
CA GLN A 136 -41.75 0.39 8.43
C GLN A 136 -40.85 -0.60 9.16
N SER A 137 -41.09 -0.77 10.46
CA SER A 137 -40.36 -1.65 11.36
C SER A 137 -40.75 -3.12 11.11
N PHE A 138 -39.93 -3.84 10.34
CA PHE A 138 -39.84 -5.29 10.46
C PHE A 138 -38.53 -5.60 11.18
N ILE A 139 -38.58 -6.54 12.14
CA ILE A 139 -37.38 -7.09 12.80
C ILE A 139 -36.68 -7.96 11.75
N GLU A 140 -35.97 -7.34 10.84
CA GLU A 140 -35.10 -8.02 9.89
C GLU A 140 -33.71 -8.20 10.54
N GLN A 141 -33.13 -9.37 10.33
CA GLN A 141 -31.74 -9.57 10.72
C GLN A 141 -30.89 -8.56 9.94
N PRO A 142 -29.99 -7.81 10.61
CA PRO A 142 -29.17 -6.85 9.93
C PRO A 142 -28.32 -7.54 8.86
N VAL A 143 -28.05 -6.83 7.76
CA VAL A 143 -27.06 -7.27 6.77
C VAL A 143 -25.73 -7.52 7.49
N LEU A 144 -25.05 -8.60 7.13
CA LEU A 144 -23.81 -9.03 7.77
C LEU A 144 -22.67 -9.07 6.77
N VAL A 145 -21.55 -8.43 7.11
CA VAL A 145 -20.29 -8.51 6.38
C VAL A 145 -19.34 -9.45 7.11
N ASP A 146 -18.84 -10.47 6.43
CA ASP A 146 -17.96 -11.50 6.97
C ASP A 146 -16.53 -11.35 6.44
N GLU A 147 -15.57 -11.34 7.36
CA GLU A 147 -14.14 -11.35 7.09
C GLU A 147 -13.54 -12.66 7.61
N ILE A 148 -13.03 -13.52 6.71
CA ILE A 148 -12.57 -14.87 7.02
C ILE A 148 -11.06 -14.90 7.15
N LYS A 149 -10.55 -15.51 8.22
CA LYS A 149 -9.10 -15.65 8.48
C LYS A 149 -8.74 -17.07 8.88
N GLY A 150 -7.87 -17.69 8.07
CA GLY A 150 -7.21 -18.94 8.43
C GLY A 150 -6.08 -18.70 9.45
N THR A 151 -5.94 -19.60 10.43
CA THR A 151 -4.87 -19.53 11.44
C THR A 151 -4.48 -20.92 11.93
N TYR A 152 -3.20 -21.08 12.28
CA TYR A 152 -2.70 -22.27 13.00
C TYR A 152 -2.75 -22.09 14.53
N ARG A 153 -3.15 -20.91 15.01
CA ARG A 153 -3.25 -20.65 16.46
C ARG A 153 -4.44 -21.39 17.06
N ASP A 154 -4.29 -21.81 18.31
CA ASP A 154 -5.38 -22.33 19.11
C ASP A 154 -6.48 -21.27 19.27
N LEU A 155 -7.67 -21.53 18.73
CA LEU A 155 -8.81 -20.61 18.72
C LEU A 155 -9.29 -20.25 20.13
N LYS A 156 -9.03 -21.10 21.13
CA LYS A 156 -9.40 -20.83 22.54
C LYS A 156 -8.61 -19.65 23.11
N LYS A 157 -7.40 -19.40 22.59
CA LYS A 157 -6.53 -18.29 22.99
C LYS A 157 -6.91 -16.96 22.34
N ILE A 158 -7.69 -16.95 21.26
CA ILE A 158 -8.15 -15.74 20.60
C ILE A 158 -9.40 -15.26 21.34
N LYS A 159 -9.28 -14.22 22.16
CA LYS A 159 -10.39 -13.69 22.98
C LYS A 159 -11.20 -12.61 22.25
N GLU A 160 -10.55 -11.90 21.32
CA GLU A 160 -11.11 -10.81 20.51
C GLU A 160 -10.49 -10.84 19.12
N PRO A 161 -11.13 -10.26 18.10
CA PRO A 161 -10.55 -10.18 16.77
C PRO A 161 -9.31 -9.29 16.77
N MET A 162 -8.35 -9.61 15.91
CA MET A 162 -7.22 -8.71 15.67
C MET A 162 -7.73 -7.39 15.07
N LEU A 163 -7.20 -6.26 15.56
CA LEU A 163 -7.59 -4.91 15.16
C LEU A 163 -7.66 -4.75 13.63
N LEU A 164 -6.67 -5.24 12.91
CA LEU A 164 -6.62 -5.11 11.45
C LEU A 164 -7.71 -5.91 10.74
N HIS A 165 -8.10 -7.08 11.26
CA HIS A 165 -9.16 -7.89 10.68
C HIS A 165 -10.54 -7.26 10.93
N GLU A 166 -10.79 -6.77 12.15
CA GLU A 166 -12.00 -6.01 12.48
C GLU A 166 -12.09 -4.73 11.62
N ALA A 167 -10.97 -4.02 11.44
CA ALA A 167 -10.92 -2.81 10.63
C ALA A 167 -11.20 -3.07 9.15
N GLN A 168 -10.75 -4.21 8.59
CA GLN A 168 -11.09 -4.61 7.22
C GLN A 168 -12.61 -4.82 7.09
N ALA A 169 -13.20 -5.59 8.02
CA ALA A 169 -14.63 -5.82 8.05
C ALA A 169 -15.43 -4.51 8.19
N LYS A 170 -14.99 -3.58 9.05
CA LYS A 170 -15.60 -2.23 9.20
C LYS A 170 -15.54 -1.41 7.91
N CYS A 171 -14.41 -1.42 7.20
CA CYS A 171 -14.28 -0.73 5.91
C CYS A 171 -15.30 -1.27 4.90
N TYR A 172 -15.40 -2.59 4.77
CA TYR A 172 -16.37 -3.20 3.87
C TYR A 172 -17.82 -2.92 4.30
N ALA A 173 -18.11 -3.00 5.60
CA ALA A 173 -19.43 -2.70 6.15
C ALA A 173 -19.84 -1.24 5.88
N TYR A 174 -18.93 -0.28 6.12
CA TYR A 174 -19.19 1.13 5.79
C TYR A 174 -19.49 1.34 4.31
N ILE A 175 -18.63 0.81 3.42
CA ILE A 175 -18.79 0.98 1.97
C ILE A 175 -20.11 0.36 1.51
N TYR A 176 -20.45 -0.84 2.00
CA TYR A 176 -21.68 -1.52 1.64
C TYR A 176 -22.92 -0.79 2.17
N ALA A 177 -22.90 -0.35 3.44
CA ALA A 177 -23.99 0.40 4.05
C ALA A 177 -24.23 1.74 3.33
N LEU A 178 -23.14 2.45 2.97
CA LEU A 178 -23.22 3.70 2.19
C LEU A 178 -23.87 3.47 0.81
N GLN A 179 -23.51 2.39 0.11
CA GLN A 179 -24.02 2.09 -1.22
C GLN A 179 -25.49 1.64 -1.22
N ASN A 180 -25.95 1.03 -0.12
CA ASN A 180 -27.30 0.46 -0.01
C ASN A 180 -28.23 1.25 0.93
N GLY A 181 -27.77 2.36 1.53
CA GLY A 181 -28.56 3.23 2.41
C GLY A 181 -29.00 2.52 3.69
N LEU A 182 -28.11 1.74 4.32
CA LEU A 182 -28.40 0.99 5.53
C LEU A 182 -28.10 1.84 6.78
N ASP A 183 -29.02 1.90 7.74
CA ASP A 183 -28.84 2.61 9.01
C ASP A 183 -28.02 1.80 10.02
N ASN A 184 -27.98 0.47 9.87
CA ASN A 184 -27.20 -0.42 10.72
C ASN A 184 -26.69 -1.62 9.91
N ILE A 185 -25.59 -2.21 10.35
CA ILE A 185 -24.96 -3.35 9.71
C ILE A 185 -24.16 -4.15 10.74
N ARG A 186 -24.13 -5.47 10.59
CA ARG A 186 -23.33 -6.38 11.40
C ARG A 186 -22.02 -6.69 10.70
N ILE A 187 -20.91 -6.72 11.45
CA ILE A 187 -19.67 -7.35 11.01
C ILE A 187 -19.49 -8.69 11.70
N ARG A 188 -18.84 -9.61 11.01
CA ARG A 188 -18.36 -10.88 11.56
C ARG A 188 -16.91 -11.08 11.16
N VAL A 189 -16.05 -11.43 12.12
CA VAL A 189 -14.72 -11.92 11.85
C VAL A 189 -14.69 -13.41 12.17
N THR A 190 -14.49 -14.22 11.13
CA THR A 190 -14.50 -15.68 11.21
C THR A 190 -13.07 -16.21 11.19
N TYR A 191 -12.58 -16.71 12.35
CA TYR A 191 -11.33 -17.46 12.40
C TYR A 191 -11.60 -18.94 12.18
N CYS A 192 -10.80 -19.56 11.29
CA CYS A 192 -10.81 -20.99 11.08
C CYS A 192 -9.41 -21.55 11.31
N ASN A 193 -9.29 -22.57 12.15
CA ASN A 193 -8.04 -23.29 12.34
C ASN A 193 -7.75 -24.14 11.11
N LEU A 194 -6.54 -23.97 10.53
CA LEU A 194 -6.16 -24.61 9.26
C LEU A 194 -5.93 -26.12 9.39
N ASP A 195 -5.65 -26.63 10.60
CA ASP A 195 -5.43 -28.05 10.88
C ASP A 195 -6.73 -28.77 11.26
N THR A 196 -7.56 -28.14 12.12
CA THR A 196 -8.75 -28.79 12.71
C THR A 196 -10.05 -28.39 12.04
N GLU A 197 -10.06 -27.35 11.21
CA GLU A 197 -11.23 -26.73 10.58
C GLU A 197 -12.27 -26.18 11.58
N GLU A 198 -11.93 -26.14 12.88
CA GLU A 198 -12.75 -25.49 13.88
C GLU A 198 -12.90 -24.01 13.56
N LYS A 199 -14.08 -23.45 13.84
CA LYS A 199 -14.39 -22.04 13.59
C LYS A 199 -14.66 -21.30 14.89
N LYS A 200 -14.24 -20.02 14.94
CA LYS A 200 -14.60 -19.09 16.00
C LYS A 200 -15.05 -17.78 15.38
N LEU A 201 -16.23 -17.33 15.79
CA LEU A 201 -16.91 -16.18 15.23
C LEU A 201 -16.93 -15.04 16.24
N PHE A 202 -16.68 -13.83 15.77
CA PHE A 202 -16.83 -12.59 16.53
C PHE A 202 -17.77 -11.68 15.76
N GLU A 203 -18.93 -11.39 16.31
CA GLU A 203 -19.94 -10.55 15.68
C GLU A 203 -20.15 -9.28 16.49
N LYS A 204 -20.39 -8.16 15.76
CA LYS A 204 -20.66 -6.86 16.35
C LYS A 204 -21.55 -6.03 15.45
N ASP A 205 -22.56 -5.39 16.03
CA ASP A 205 -23.47 -4.47 15.34
C ASP A 205 -22.91 -3.05 15.39
N PHE A 206 -23.09 -2.32 14.31
CA PHE A 206 -22.71 -0.92 14.18
C PHE A 206 -23.84 -0.12 13.56
N PHE A 207 -24.03 1.11 14.04
CA PHE A 207 -24.81 2.10 13.32
C PHE A 207 -23.95 2.74 12.20
N PHE A 208 -24.62 3.18 11.15
CA PHE A 208 -23.94 3.79 10.00
C PHE A 208 -23.06 4.97 10.41
N GLU A 209 -23.57 5.86 11.26
CA GLU A 209 -22.84 7.05 11.72
C GLU A 209 -21.55 6.67 12.47
N GLU A 210 -21.55 5.61 13.27
CA GLU A 210 -20.35 5.12 13.97
C GLU A 210 -19.28 4.62 13.00
N LEU A 211 -19.68 3.92 11.93
CA LEU A 211 -18.77 3.47 10.87
C LEU A 211 -18.29 4.63 10.02
N GLU A 212 -19.15 5.61 9.72
CA GLU A 212 -18.79 6.82 8.97
C GLU A 212 -17.72 7.62 9.71
N ASP A 213 -17.95 7.94 10.97
CA ASP A 213 -17.00 8.69 11.80
C ASP A 213 -15.65 7.99 11.89
N TRP A 214 -15.67 6.68 12.15
CA TRP A 214 -14.46 5.89 12.22
C TRP A 214 -13.73 5.82 10.86
N PHE A 215 -14.44 5.59 9.76
CA PHE A 215 -13.84 5.50 8.43
C PHE A 215 -13.25 6.84 7.97
N LEU A 216 -13.94 7.94 8.24
CA LEU A 216 -13.45 9.29 7.96
C LEU A 216 -12.20 9.63 8.79
N GLU A 217 -12.10 9.15 10.03
CA GLU A 217 -10.87 9.29 10.83
C GLU A 217 -9.69 8.54 10.22
N VAL A 218 -9.88 7.30 9.75
CA VAL A 218 -8.86 6.54 9.03
C VAL A 218 -8.43 7.27 7.75
N LEU A 219 -9.40 7.82 7.00
CA LEU A 219 -9.11 8.62 5.80
C LEU A 219 -8.34 9.89 6.13
N ALA A 220 -8.67 10.59 7.20
CA ALA A 220 -7.96 11.80 7.63
C ALA A 220 -6.49 11.50 7.93
N GLN A 221 -6.18 10.34 8.52
CA GLN A 221 -4.81 9.90 8.73
C GLN A 221 -4.08 9.55 7.42
N TYR A 222 -4.78 8.98 6.45
CA TYR A 222 -4.20 8.66 5.14
C TYR A 222 -3.99 9.90 4.25
N ARG A 223 -4.77 10.95 4.45
CA ARG A 223 -4.76 12.16 3.62
C ARG A 223 -3.38 12.76 3.43
N LYS A 224 -2.60 12.89 4.52
CA LYS A 224 -1.23 13.46 4.45
C LYS A 224 -0.33 12.71 3.46
N TRP A 225 -0.53 11.40 3.32
CA TRP A 225 0.21 10.54 2.40
C TRP A 225 -0.26 10.69 0.95
N ALA A 226 -1.57 10.78 0.76
CA ALA A 226 -2.16 11.01 -0.56
C ALA A 226 -1.77 12.39 -1.11
N ASP A 227 -1.88 13.45 -0.28
CA ASP A 227 -1.48 14.80 -0.63
C ASP A 227 0.00 14.86 -1.00
N TYR A 228 0.87 14.25 -0.16
CA TYR A 228 2.30 14.14 -0.42
C TYR A 228 2.60 13.41 -1.74
N THR A 229 1.98 12.25 -1.97
CA THR A 229 2.21 11.44 -3.18
C THR A 229 1.81 12.21 -4.43
N CYS A 230 0.67 12.90 -4.40
CA CYS A 230 0.22 13.73 -5.51
C CYS A 230 1.23 14.86 -5.82
N GLU A 231 1.62 15.60 -4.79
CA GLU A 231 2.58 16.71 -4.92
C GLU A 231 3.95 16.24 -5.39
N TRP A 232 4.43 15.12 -4.83
CA TRP A 232 5.69 14.51 -5.25
C TRP A 232 5.68 14.12 -6.72
N ASN A 233 4.64 13.42 -7.16
CA ASN A 233 4.51 12.98 -8.55
C ASN A 233 4.51 14.13 -9.56
N GLU A 234 3.84 15.24 -9.23
CA GLU A 234 3.83 16.46 -10.07
C GLU A 234 5.25 17.05 -10.18
N LYS A 235 5.92 17.29 -9.04
CA LYS A 235 7.27 17.85 -8.98
C LYS A 235 8.30 16.94 -9.65
N ARG A 236 8.22 15.64 -9.40
CA ARG A 236 9.08 14.63 -10.02
C ARG A 236 8.94 14.66 -11.53
N THR A 237 7.73 14.58 -12.04
CA THR A 237 7.46 14.55 -13.49
C THR A 237 8.00 15.80 -14.18
N GLU A 238 7.81 16.97 -13.58
CA GLU A 238 8.33 18.22 -14.13
C GLU A 238 9.87 18.25 -14.11
N SER A 239 10.50 17.81 -13.02
CA SER A 239 11.97 17.73 -12.95
C SER A 239 12.56 16.77 -13.98
N ILE A 240 11.88 15.62 -14.22
CA ILE A 240 12.31 14.66 -15.24
C ILE A 240 12.16 15.25 -16.65
N ARG A 241 11.09 16.01 -16.92
CA ARG A 241 10.90 16.67 -18.23
C ARG A 241 12.06 17.57 -18.55
N GLN A 242 12.52 18.38 -17.59
CA GLN A 242 13.62 19.35 -17.75
C GLN A 242 15.00 18.71 -17.76
N LEU A 243 15.15 17.47 -17.26
CA LEU A 243 16.43 16.80 -17.11
C LEU A 243 17.08 16.54 -18.47
N ALA A 244 18.30 17.03 -18.68
CA ALA A 244 19.16 16.70 -19.82
C ALA A 244 20.20 15.63 -19.46
N PHE A 245 20.74 14.95 -20.44
CA PHE A 245 21.86 14.04 -20.23
C PHE A 245 23.07 14.86 -19.70
N PRO A 246 23.71 14.43 -18.58
CA PRO A 246 24.59 15.32 -17.80
C PRO A 246 25.93 15.64 -18.44
N TYR A 247 26.33 14.92 -19.49
CA TYR A 247 27.61 15.06 -20.16
C TYR A 247 27.46 15.02 -21.69
N PRO A 248 28.46 15.49 -22.47
CA PRO A 248 28.52 15.14 -23.88
C PRO A 248 28.56 13.62 -24.07
N TYR A 249 27.80 13.12 -25.01
CA TYR A 249 27.77 11.68 -25.29
C TYR A 249 29.13 11.21 -25.80
N ARG A 250 29.58 10.08 -25.26
CA ARG A 250 30.69 9.32 -25.80
C ARG A 250 30.28 8.57 -27.05
N GLU A 251 31.22 8.07 -27.83
CA GLU A 251 30.95 7.21 -29.00
C GLU A 251 30.09 6.01 -28.58
N GLY A 252 29.05 5.72 -29.36
CA GLY A 252 28.06 4.64 -29.07
C GLY A 252 27.11 4.89 -27.90
N GLN A 253 27.38 5.88 -27.03
CA GLN A 253 26.59 6.09 -25.81
C GLN A 253 25.19 6.62 -26.10
N LYS A 254 25.06 7.53 -27.09
CA LYS A 254 23.75 8.06 -27.51
C LYS A 254 22.85 6.96 -28.09
N GLU A 255 23.43 6.08 -28.89
CA GLU A 255 22.74 4.92 -29.46
C GLU A 255 22.24 3.98 -28.35
N LEU A 256 23.10 3.67 -27.38
CA LEU A 256 22.76 2.85 -26.22
C LEU A 256 21.57 3.44 -25.43
N VAL A 257 21.60 4.74 -25.09
CA VAL A 257 20.51 5.44 -24.42
C VAL A 257 19.22 5.33 -25.24
N THR A 258 19.31 5.48 -26.57
CA THR A 258 18.16 5.38 -27.46
C THR A 258 17.58 3.95 -27.47
N TYR A 259 18.41 2.93 -27.56
CA TYR A 259 17.97 1.53 -27.55
C TYR A 259 17.32 1.15 -26.23
N VAL A 260 17.87 1.58 -25.09
CA VAL A 260 17.27 1.35 -23.78
C VAL A 260 15.87 2.00 -23.72
N TYR A 261 15.76 3.27 -24.13
CA TYR A 261 14.46 3.96 -24.12
C TYR A 261 13.43 3.27 -25.03
N GLN A 262 13.82 2.93 -26.27
CA GLN A 262 12.94 2.23 -27.21
C GLN A 262 12.50 0.85 -26.68
N THR A 263 13.41 0.14 -26.01
CA THR A 263 13.11 -1.15 -25.38
C THR A 263 12.03 -1.01 -24.32
N ILE A 264 12.13 0.02 -23.46
CA ILE A 264 11.15 0.32 -22.45
C ILE A 264 9.80 0.72 -23.10
N TYR A 265 9.85 1.62 -24.08
CA TYR A 265 8.67 2.09 -24.78
C TYR A 265 7.87 0.96 -25.44
N HIS A 266 8.57 -0.03 -26.00
CA HIS A 266 7.96 -1.22 -26.65
C HIS A 266 7.77 -2.41 -25.69
N GLN A 267 8.03 -2.26 -24.38
CA GLN A 267 7.91 -3.31 -23.38
C GLN A 267 8.70 -4.60 -23.73
N ARG A 268 9.93 -4.42 -24.19
CA ARG A 268 10.81 -5.52 -24.63
C ARG A 268 11.92 -5.78 -23.60
N LYS A 269 12.72 -6.81 -23.87
CA LYS A 269 13.94 -7.14 -23.14
C LYS A 269 15.15 -6.75 -23.97
N LEU A 270 16.18 -6.19 -23.32
CA LEU A 270 17.44 -5.78 -23.95
C LEU A 270 18.60 -6.40 -23.18
N PHE A 271 19.48 -7.09 -23.88
CA PHE A 271 20.77 -7.53 -23.38
C PHE A 271 21.85 -6.63 -23.96
N ILE A 272 22.70 -6.09 -23.07
CA ILE A 272 23.73 -5.14 -23.43
C ILE A 272 25.10 -5.75 -23.05
N GLU A 273 25.96 -5.89 -24.04
CA GLU A 273 27.37 -6.15 -23.83
C GLU A 273 28.15 -4.91 -24.22
N ALA A 274 28.87 -4.31 -23.27
CA ALA A 274 29.65 -3.11 -23.49
C ALA A 274 30.89 -3.10 -22.61
N PRO A 275 32.05 -2.59 -23.10
CA PRO A 275 33.27 -2.53 -22.32
C PRO A 275 33.11 -1.65 -21.07
N THR A 276 34.05 -1.84 -20.13
CA THR A 276 34.12 -0.97 -18.94
C THR A 276 34.45 0.49 -19.34
N GLY A 277 33.90 1.47 -18.60
CA GLY A 277 34.20 2.89 -18.83
C GLY A 277 33.33 3.61 -19.84
N VAL A 278 32.46 2.92 -20.61
CA VAL A 278 31.49 3.56 -21.54
C VAL A 278 30.33 4.26 -20.84
N GLY A 279 30.20 4.15 -19.53
CA GLY A 279 29.12 4.77 -18.77
C GLY A 279 27.79 3.98 -18.85
N LYS A 280 27.85 2.64 -18.83
CA LYS A 280 26.67 1.74 -18.87
C LYS A 280 25.56 2.15 -17.90
N THR A 281 25.92 2.37 -16.63
CA THR A 281 24.95 2.69 -15.57
C THR A 281 24.16 3.96 -15.90
N LEU A 282 24.86 5.04 -16.26
CA LEU A 282 24.19 6.28 -16.64
C LEU A 282 23.35 6.14 -17.91
N SER A 283 23.84 5.34 -18.89
CA SER A 283 23.16 5.11 -20.17
C SER A 283 21.92 4.21 -20.04
N THR A 284 21.78 3.49 -18.93
CA THR A 284 20.57 2.70 -18.63
C THR A 284 19.67 3.43 -17.65
N VAL A 285 20.19 4.09 -16.62
CA VAL A 285 19.41 4.82 -15.61
C VAL A 285 18.73 6.05 -16.21
N PHE A 286 19.44 6.88 -16.98
CA PHE A 286 18.87 8.11 -17.53
C PHE A 286 17.60 7.88 -18.40
N PRO A 287 17.61 7.00 -19.42
CA PRO A 287 16.42 6.72 -20.20
C PRO A 287 15.32 6.04 -19.39
N SER A 288 15.65 5.26 -18.35
CA SER A 288 14.68 4.68 -17.44
C SER A 288 13.97 5.75 -16.60
N VAL A 289 14.72 6.74 -16.09
CA VAL A 289 14.15 7.91 -15.41
C VAL A 289 13.21 8.69 -16.35
N LYS A 290 13.63 8.92 -17.62
CA LYS A 290 12.78 9.56 -18.62
C LYS A 290 11.46 8.80 -18.83
N ALA A 291 11.54 7.47 -18.92
CA ALA A 291 10.37 6.61 -19.08
C ALA A 291 9.40 6.70 -17.88
N VAL A 292 9.91 6.83 -16.65
CA VAL A 292 9.08 7.08 -15.46
C VAL A 292 8.35 8.42 -15.58
N GLY A 293 9.03 9.49 -16.00
CA GLY A 293 8.42 10.80 -16.20
C GLY A 293 7.36 10.84 -17.31
N GLU A 294 7.39 9.90 -18.24
CA GLU A 294 6.43 9.72 -19.32
C GLU A 294 5.37 8.64 -19.01
N HIS A 295 5.28 8.20 -17.77
CA HIS A 295 4.32 7.18 -17.31
C HIS A 295 4.41 5.83 -18.08
N LYS A 296 5.61 5.50 -18.59
CA LYS A 296 5.90 4.20 -19.21
C LYS A 296 6.36 3.15 -18.19
N ALA A 297 6.71 3.60 -16.99
CA ALA A 297 7.03 2.77 -15.85
C ALA A 297 6.66 3.50 -14.55
N ASP A 298 6.35 2.72 -13.52
CA ASP A 298 5.98 3.24 -12.20
C ASP A 298 7.18 3.32 -11.26
N LYS A 299 8.11 2.36 -11.38
CA LYS A 299 9.25 2.23 -10.47
C LYS A 299 10.41 1.49 -11.16
N ILE A 300 11.63 1.86 -10.79
CA ILE A 300 12.87 1.20 -11.25
C ILE A 300 13.39 0.26 -10.16
N PHE A 301 13.69 -0.98 -10.50
CA PHE A 301 14.46 -1.92 -9.69
C PHE A 301 15.85 -2.06 -10.31
N TYR A 302 16.86 -1.52 -9.63
CA TYR A 302 18.27 -1.68 -10.02
C TYR A 302 18.86 -2.84 -9.25
N LEU A 303 19.09 -3.96 -9.93
CA LEU A 303 19.50 -5.22 -9.34
C LEU A 303 21.00 -5.44 -9.55
N THR A 304 21.70 -5.76 -8.47
CA THR A 304 23.16 -5.95 -8.51
C THR A 304 23.62 -7.05 -7.56
N ALA A 305 24.68 -7.80 -7.94
CA ALA A 305 25.26 -8.83 -7.10
C ALA A 305 26.33 -8.30 -6.11
N LYS A 306 26.85 -7.09 -6.32
CA LYS A 306 28.05 -6.61 -5.62
C LYS A 306 27.82 -5.22 -5.00
N THR A 307 28.44 -5.00 -3.83
CA THR A 307 28.38 -3.71 -3.14
C THR A 307 28.94 -2.57 -3.98
N ILE A 308 30.04 -2.79 -4.73
CA ILE A 308 30.67 -1.77 -5.57
C ILE A 308 29.72 -1.27 -6.66
N THR A 309 29.02 -2.17 -7.34
CA THR A 309 28.08 -1.79 -8.40
C THR A 309 26.84 -1.08 -7.84
N ARG A 310 26.48 -1.36 -6.58
CA ARG A 310 25.44 -0.62 -5.83
C ARG A 310 25.84 0.85 -5.66
N THR A 311 27.08 1.12 -5.20
CA THR A 311 27.60 2.48 -5.04
C THR A 311 27.58 3.26 -6.35
N VAL A 312 27.93 2.63 -7.47
CA VAL A 312 27.89 3.27 -8.80
C VAL A 312 26.45 3.68 -9.19
N ALA A 313 25.44 2.86 -8.85
CA ALA A 313 24.04 3.23 -9.07
C ALA A 313 23.63 4.42 -8.19
N GLU A 314 23.97 4.41 -6.90
CA GLU A 314 23.71 5.51 -5.96
C GLU A 314 24.34 6.82 -6.45
N GLU A 315 25.61 6.79 -6.84
CA GLU A 315 26.34 7.93 -7.40
C GLU A 315 25.70 8.45 -8.69
N THR A 316 25.21 7.54 -9.54
CA THR A 316 24.51 7.92 -10.79
C THR A 316 23.21 8.67 -10.49
N PHE A 317 22.39 8.20 -9.55
CA PHE A 317 21.20 8.94 -9.14
C PHE A 317 21.55 10.26 -8.43
N ALA A 318 22.61 10.28 -7.61
CA ALA A 318 23.09 11.49 -6.95
C ALA A 318 23.58 12.54 -7.99
N LEU A 319 24.29 12.12 -9.04
CA LEU A 319 24.70 12.97 -10.16
C LEU A 319 23.47 13.59 -10.83
N LEU A 320 22.44 12.80 -11.12
CA LEU A 320 21.23 13.30 -11.77
C LEU A 320 20.45 14.27 -10.86
N ARG A 321 20.37 13.98 -9.54
CA ARG A 321 19.82 14.93 -8.55
C ARG A 321 20.61 16.25 -8.52
N GLY A 322 21.93 16.19 -8.59
CA GLY A 322 22.78 17.39 -8.72
C GLY A 322 22.54 18.20 -10.01
N ARG A 323 21.83 17.63 -10.99
CA ARG A 323 21.37 18.31 -12.23
C ARG A 323 19.88 18.70 -12.20
N GLY A 324 19.26 18.68 -11.03
CA GLY A 324 17.88 19.13 -10.82
C GLY A 324 16.81 18.03 -10.88
N LEU A 325 17.21 16.75 -10.95
CA LEU A 325 16.26 15.65 -10.86
C LEU A 325 15.69 15.53 -9.43
N LEU A 326 14.38 15.52 -9.31
CA LEU A 326 13.69 15.08 -8.09
C LEU A 326 13.30 13.61 -8.26
N PHE A 327 13.98 12.74 -7.51
CA PHE A 327 13.79 11.28 -7.65
C PHE A 327 14.26 10.57 -6.39
N LYS A 328 13.36 9.87 -5.73
CA LYS A 328 13.66 9.16 -4.50
C LYS A 328 14.24 7.79 -4.78
N THR A 329 15.33 7.48 -4.09
CA THR A 329 16.00 6.18 -4.22
C THR A 329 16.16 5.53 -2.86
N VAL A 330 15.92 4.22 -2.78
CA VAL A 330 16.22 3.42 -1.59
C VAL A 330 17.25 2.36 -1.94
N THR A 331 18.23 2.19 -1.05
CA THR A 331 19.21 1.09 -1.16
C THR A 331 18.91 0.06 -0.07
N LEU A 332 18.43 -1.11 -0.47
CA LEU A 332 18.12 -2.19 0.47
C LEU A 332 19.44 -2.82 0.98
N THR A 333 19.57 -2.84 2.29
CA THR A 333 20.70 -3.45 3.00
C THR A 333 20.22 -4.69 3.74
N ALA A 334 20.97 -5.78 3.67
CA ALA A 334 20.64 -7.01 4.36
C ALA A 334 20.51 -6.79 5.88
N LYS A 335 19.59 -7.51 6.51
CA LYS A 335 19.23 -7.34 7.92
C LYS A 335 20.44 -7.39 8.84
N GLU A 336 21.33 -8.35 8.62
CA GLU A 336 22.53 -8.57 9.44
C GLU A 336 23.54 -7.41 9.33
N LYS A 337 23.46 -6.62 8.25
CA LYS A 337 24.38 -5.48 8.02
C LYS A 337 23.84 -4.16 8.55
N ILE A 338 22.53 -4.02 8.72
CA ILE A 338 21.89 -2.77 9.14
C ILE A 338 21.31 -2.85 10.56
N CYS A 339 21.18 -4.05 11.13
CA CYS A 339 20.71 -4.23 12.50
C CYS A 339 21.60 -3.52 13.51
N PHE A 340 20.99 -2.85 14.50
CA PHE A 340 21.71 -2.17 15.56
C PHE A 340 22.09 -3.09 16.74
N CYS A 341 21.49 -4.30 16.79
CA CYS A 341 21.78 -5.28 17.82
C CYS A 341 22.91 -6.21 17.37
N GLU A 342 23.72 -6.70 18.32
CA GLU A 342 24.79 -7.65 18.04
C GLU A 342 24.24 -8.99 17.55
N GLU A 343 23.14 -9.43 18.15
CA GLU A 343 22.37 -10.61 17.72
C GLU A 343 21.05 -10.16 17.06
N VAL A 344 20.69 -10.80 15.95
CA VAL A 344 19.49 -10.47 15.19
C VAL A 344 18.30 -11.22 15.78
N GLU A 345 17.81 -10.75 16.93
CA GLU A 345 16.59 -11.26 17.56
C GLU A 345 15.46 -10.24 17.46
N CYS A 346 14.54 -10.49 16.52
CA CYS A 346 13.45 -9.55 16.22
C CYS A 346 12.22 -9.86 17.08
N ASN A 347 12.29 -9.48 18.37
CA ASN A 347 11.19 -9.56 19.32
C ASN A 347 11.27 -8.39 20.33
N PRO A 348 10.16 -8.02 21.00
CA PRO A 348 10.11 -6.84 21.88
C PRO A 348 10.93 -6.97 23.17
N GLU A 349 11.29 -8.18 23.60
CA GLU A 349 12.13 -8.39 24.78
C GLU A 349 13.61 -8.18 24.47
N ALA A 350 14.09 -8.69 23.32
CA ALA A 350 15.49 -8.65 22.94
C ALA A 350 15.88 -7.36 22.21
N CYS A 351 14.95 -6.76 21.47
CA CYS A 351 15.26 -5.62 20.59
C CYS A 351 14.44 -4.37 20.93
N PRO A 352 15.08 -3.27 21.40
CA PRO A 352 14.37 -2.03 21.72
C PRO A 352 13.77 -1.34 20.47
N TYR A 353 14.29 -1.61 19.28
CA TYR A 353 13.79 -1.09 18.01
C TYR A 353 12.64 -1.93 17.44
N ALA A 354 12.46 -3.17 17.91
CA ALA A 354 11.32 -4.00 17.61
C ALA A 354 10.10 -3.63 18.47
N ARG A 355 10.35 -3.23 19.73
CA ARG A 355 9.30 -2.84 20.69
C ARG A 355 8.62 -1.54 20.23
N GLY A 356 7.30 -1.59 20.02
CA GLY A 356 6.49 -0.46 19.58
C GLY A 356 6.90 0.10 18.19
N HIS A 357 7.49 -0.73 17.33
CA HIS A 357 7.94 -0.32 16.01
C HIS A 357 6.78 0.23 15.19
N PHE A 358 5.67 -0.50 15.14
CA PHE A 358 4.53 -0.12 14.31
C PHE A 358 3.79 1.12 14.83
N ASP A 359 3.94 1.47 16.11
CA ASP A 359 3.37 2.69 16.67
C ASP A 359 4.11 3.95 16.22
N ARG A 360 5.37 3.83 15.80
CA ARG A 360 6.24 4.96 15.45
C ARG A 360 6.63 5.04 13.98
N ILE A 361 6.51 3.94 13.24
CA ILE A 361 7.09 3.85 11.89
C ILE A 361 6.44 4.83 10.90
N ASN A 362 5.13 5.07 10.99
CA ASN A 362 4.46 5.99 10.07
C ASN A 362 4.97 7.43 10.21
N ASP A 363 5.19 7.89 11.44
CA ASP A 363 5.76 9.23 11.67
C ASP A 363 7.24 9.29 11.25
N ALA A 364 8.00 8.21 11.52
CA ALA A 364 9.38 8.10 11.08
C ALA A 364 9.50 8.16 9.55
N MET A 365 8.66 7.42 8.85
CA MET A 365 8.65 7.42 7.37
C MET A 365 8.24 8.78 6.81
N TYR A 366 7.22 9.42 7.39
CA TYR A 366 6.77 10.73 6.92
C TYR A 366 7.83 11.80 7.10
N ASP A 367 8.49 11.82 8.26
CA ASP A 367 9.65 12.68 8.51
C ASP A 367 10.75 12.41 7.46
N PHE A 368 11.06 11.16 7.19
CA PHE A 368 12.13 10.80 6.27
C PHE A 368 11.82 11.17 4.81
N ILE A 369 10.62 10.85 4.29
CA ILE A 369 10.28 11.15 2.89
C ILE A 369 10.15 12.64 2.61
N THR A 370 9.85 13.45 3.61
CA THR A 370 9.69 14.90 3.45
C THR A 370 11.00 15.67 3.47
N HIS A 371 12.08 15.07 4.00
CA HIS A 371 13.37 15.74 4.16
C HIS A 371 14.47 15.17 3.26
N GLU A 372 14.34 13.94 2.78
CA GLU A 372 15.39 13.26 2.03
C GLU A 372 14.91 12.70 0.69
N ASP A 373 15.80 12.65 -0.28
CA ASP A 373 15.59 12.02 -1.59
C ASP A 373 16.43 10.75 -1.79
N SER A 374 17.34 10.46 -0.87
CA SER A 374 18.17 9.25 -0.88
C SER A 374 17.98 8.52 0.43
N PHE A 375 17.44 7.30 0.36
CA PHE A 375 17.25 6.42 1.52
C PHE A 375 18.38 5.37 1.51
N ASP A 376 19.61 5.85 1.59
CA ASP A 376 20.80 5.02 1.75
C ASP A 376 20.97 4.56 3.21
N ARG A 377 21.93 3.67 3.43
CA ARG A 377 22.15 3.06 4.75
C ARG A 377 22.35 4.09 5.86
N GLU A 378 23.18 5.11 5.64
CA GLU A 378 23.53 6.11 6.66
C GLU A 378 22.29 6.91 7.09
N ARG A 379 21.49 7.37 6.13
CA ARG A 379 20.25 8.10 6.38
C ARG A 379 19.19 7.23 7.04
N VAL A 380 19.02 5.99 6.57
CA VAL A 380 18.10 5.02 7.21
C VAL A 380 18.49 4.81 8.67
N GLU A 381 19.79 4.59 8.96
CA GLU A 381 20.26 4.41 10.33
C GLU A 381 20.03 5.68 11.19
N HIS A 382 20.21 6.87 10.62
CA HIS A 382 19.96 8.14 11.31
C HIS A 382 18.49 8.28 11.73
N TYR A 383 17.56 8.15 10.76
CA TYR A 383 16.12 8.29 11.04
C TYR A 383 15.57 7.14 11.91
N ALA A 384 16.08 5.93 11.72
CA ALA A 384 15.71 4.80 12.57
C ALA A 384 16.12 4.99 14.04
N ARG A 385 17.30 5.58 14.32
CA ARG A 385 17.72 5.95 15.68
C ARG A 385 16.88 7.10 16.24
N LYS A 386 16.62 8.14 15.43
CA LYS A 386 15.80 9.30 15.80
C LYS A 386 14.42 8.90 16.30
N HIS A 387 13.79 7.94 15.62
CA HIS A 387 12.42 7.50 15.90
C HIS A 387 12.34 6.17 16.66
N GLN A 388 13.46 5.55 17.03
CA GLN A 388 13.53 4.25 17.69
C GLN A 388 12.75 3.14 16.97
N VAL A 389 12.94 3.03 15.65
CA VAL A 389 12.34 2.00 14.80
C VAL A 389 13.39 1.06 14.22
N CYS A 390 12.99 -0.15 13.81
CA CYS A 390 13.90 -1.09 13.16
C CYS A 390 14.40 -0.53 11.82
N PRO A 391 15.72 -0.37 11.60
CA PRO A 391 16.25 0.20 10.36
C PRO A 391 15.98 -0.70 9.15
N PHE A 392 15.96 -2.02 9.32
CA PHE A 392 15.69 -2.96 8.23
C PHE A 392 14.23 -2.86 7.76
N GLU A 393 13.26 -2.93 8.67
CA GLU A 393 11.84 -2.83 8.32
C GLU A 393 11.50 -1.42 7.77
N MET A 394 12.10 -0.37 8.36
CA MET A 394 11.98 0.99 7.84
C MET A 394 12.50 1.10 6.41
N CYS A 395 13.66 0.51 6.10
CA CYS A 395 14.23 0.50 4.76
C CYS A 395 13.29 -0.21 3.75
N LEU A 396 12.70 -1.35 4.16
CA LEU A 396 11.70 -2.05 3.35
C LEU A 396 10.44 -1.20 3.13
N ASP A 397 9.94 -0.52 4.15
CA ASP A 397 8.76 0.33 4.03
C ASP A 397 9.01 1.57 3.16
N MET A 398 10.19 2.18 3.27
CA MET A 398 10.61 3.30 2.41
C MET A 398 10.65 2.93 0.93
N SER A 399 10.81 1.64 0.59
CA SER A 399 10.76 1.17 -0.80
C SER A 399 9.41 1.42 -1.49
N LEU A 400 8.32 1.57 -0.72
CA LEU A 400 7.00 1.91 -1.25
C LEU A 400 6.98 3.33 -1.85
N PHE A 401 7.69 4.26 -1.22
CA PHE A 401 7.74 5.68 -1.60
C PHE A 401 8.92 6.04 -2.52
N ALA A 402 9.88 5.14 -2.67
CA ALA A 402 11.02 5.35 -3.56
C ALA A 402 10.60 5.16 -5.03
N ASP A 403 11.14 6.00 -5.91
CA ASP A 403 10.99 5.90 -7.36
C ASP A 403 11.94 4.85 -7.95
N ALA A 404 13.09 4.60 -7.28
CA ALA A 404 13.97 3.48 -7.58
C ALA A 404 14.38 2.71 -6.33
N VAL A 405 14.46 1.38 -6.47
CA VAL A 405 14.95 0.44 -5.46
C VAL A 405 16.24 -0.18 -5.95
N ILE A 406 17.33 0.09 -5.23
CA ILE A 406 18.65 -0.50 -5.51
C ILE A 406 18.83 -1.66 -4.54
N CYS A 407 18.97 -2.89 -5.04
CA CYS A 407 19.03 -4.06 -4.18
C CYS A 407 19.79 -5.24 -4.81
N ASP A 408 20.06 -6.25 -3.99
CA ASP A 408 20.61 -7.53 -4.45
C ASP A 408 19.55 -8.30 -5.28
N TYR A 409 20.02 -9.19 -6.18
CA TYR A 409 19.18 -10.07 -6.98
C TYR A 409 18.18 -10.88 -6.15
N ASN A 410 18.55 -11.26 -4.92
CA ASN A 410 17.72 -12.07 -4.04
C ASN A 410 16.37 -11.39 -3.77
N TYR A 411 16.35 -10.07 -3.67
CA TYR A 411 15.10 -9.33 -3.46
C TYR A 411 14.11 -9.38 -4.62
N ALA A 412 14.54 -9.84 -5.79
CA ALA A 412 13.65 -10.04 -6.94
C ALA A 412 13.43 -11.51 -7.30
N PHE A 413 14.44 -12.37 -7.09
CA PHE A 413 14.45 -13.72 -7.68
C PHE A 413 14.46 -14.86 -6.68
N ASP A 414 14.87 -14.62 -5.41
CA ASP A 414 14.90 -15.68 -4.40
C ASP A 414 13.49 -15.92 -3.85
N PRO A 415 12.95 -17.16 -3.96
CA PRO A 415 11.60 -17.48 -3.51
C PRO A 415 11.36 -17.27 -2.01
N HIS A 416 12.42 -17.22 -1.19
CA HIS A 416 12.31 -17.04 0.27
C HIS A 416 12.38 -15.59 0.71
N VAL A 417 13.09 -14.71 -0.04
CA VAL A 417 13.36 -13.32 0.37
C VAL A 417 12.88 -12.25 -0.62
N TYR A 418 12.28 -12.63 -1.74
CA TYR A 418 11.80 -11.66 -2.72
C TYR A 418 10.79 -10.67 -2.12
N LEU A 419 10.74 -9.48 -2.65
CA LEU A 419 9.86 -8.41 -2.20
C LEU A 419 8.39 -8.70 -2.52
N ARG A 420 7.73 -9.51 -1.69
CA ARG A 420 6.33 -9.91 -1.86
C ARG A 420 5.40 -8.72 -2.03
N ARG A 421 5.70 -7.59 -1.35
CA ARG A 421 4.92 -6.33 -1.45
C ARG A 421 4.84 -5.74 -2.86
N PHE A 422 5.74 -6.16 -3.77
CA PHE A 422 5.76 -5.74 -5.16
C PHE A 422 5.45 -6.86 -6.15
N PHE A 423 5.79 -8.09 -5.81
CA PHE A 423 5.83 -9.19 -6.79
C PHE A 423 4.88 -10.35 -6.48
N ALA A 424 4.18 -10.34 -5.32
CA ALA A 424 3.25 -11.42 -4.96
C ALA A 424 1.95 -11.38 -5.76
N ASP A 425 1.47 -10.17 -6.06
CA ASP A 425 0.23 -9.98 -6.81
C ASP A 425 0.53 -9.35 -8.17
N ALA A 426 -0.23 -9.74 -9.19
CA ALA A 426 -0.20 -9.08 -10.50
C ALA A 426 -0.90 -7.72 -10.41
N SER A 427 -0.28 -6.77 -9.69
CA SER A 427 -0.87 -5.46 -9.35
C SER A 427 -1.10 -4.52 -10.54
N GLY A 428 -0.79 -4.95 -11.76
CA GLY A 428 -0.91 -4.12 -12.97
C GLY A 428 0.08 -2.94 -13.02
N GLN A 429 1.07 -2.89 -12.11
CA GLN A 429 2.11 -1.88 -12.11
C GLN A 429 3.25 -2.24 -13.08
N ASN A 430 3.76 -1.23 -13.76
CA ASN A 430 4.85 -1.39 -14.74
C ASN A 430 6.20 -1.15 -14.08
N TYR A 431 6.89 -2.23 -13.67
CA TYR A 431 8.22 -2.14 -13.09
C TYR A 431 9.30 -2.29 -14.15
N LEU A 432 10.35 -1.46 -14.07
CA LEU A 432 11.58 -1.58 -14.85
C LEU A 432 12.64 -2.30 -14.05
N PHE A 433 13.22 -3.35 -14.62
CA PHE A 433 14.35 -4.07 -14.04
C PHE A 433 15.63 -3.72 -14.81
N LEU A 434 16.58 -3.08 -14.14
CA LEU A 434 17.95 -2.86 -14.61
C LEU A 434 18.84 -3.88 -13.90
N ILE A 435 19.29 -4.90 -14.62
CA ILE A 435 20.06 -6.00 -14.05
C ILE A 435 21.53 -5.80 -14.44
N ASP A 436 22.32 -5.35 -13.48
CA ASP A 436 23.74 -5.12 -13.69
C ASP A 436 24.56 -6.40 -13.52
N GLU A 437 25.58 -6.59 -14.36
CA GLU A 437 26.42 -7.81 -14.38
C GLU A 437 25.59 -9.11 -14.46
N ALA A 438 24.58 -9.14 -15.36
CA ALA A 438 23.58 -10.20 -15.46
C ALA A 438 24.16 -11.61 -15.65
N HIS A 439 25.44 -11.75 -16.07
CA HIS A 439 26.10 -13.03 -16.16
C HIS A 439 26.20 -13.76 -14.81
N ASN A 440 26.18 -13.02 -13.68
CA ASN A 440 26.18 -13.62 -12.34
C ASN A 440 24.86 -14.29 -11.99
N LEU A 441 23.75 -14.03 -12.73
CA LEU A 441 22.45 -14.62 -12.43
C LEU A 441 22.42 -16.15 -12.60
N VAL A 442 23.26 -16.71 -13.46
CA VAL A 442 23.31 -18.17 -13.67
C VAL A 442 23.75 -18.88 -12.39
N ASP A 443 24.84 -18.43 -11.78
CA ASP A 443 25.35 -19.04 -10.56
C ASP A 443 24.47 -18.71 -9.36
N ARG A 444 24.00 -17.45 -9.25
CA ARG A 444 23.05 -17.06 -8.21
C ARG A 444 21.71 -17.82 -8.30
N GLY A 445 21.20 -18.06 -9.51
CA GLY A 445 20.00 -18.86 -9.70
C GLY A 445 20.19 -20.31 -9.24
N ARG A 446 21.37 -20.89 -9.48
CA ARG A 446 21.69 -22.20 -8.93
C ARG A 446 21.69 -22.22 -7.41
N GLU A 447 22.30 -21.20 -6.76
CA GLU A 447 22.30 -21.07 -5.30
C GLU A 447 20.88 -20.90 -4.72
N MET A 448 20.01 -20.07 -5.35
CA MET A 448 18.65 -19.77 -4.89
C MET A 448 17.69 -20.97 -5.01
N TYR A 449 17.92 -21.85 -6.01
CA TYR A 449 16.99 -22.95 -6.34
C TYR A 449 17.62 -24.33 -6.16
N SER A 450 18.85 -24.45 -5.65
CA SER A 450 19.40 -25.74 -5.23
C SER A 450 18.88 -26.08 -3.83
N ALA A 451 18.33 -27.30 -3.69
CA ALA A 451 17.89 -27.86 -2.41
C ALA A 451 19.08 -28.28 -1.55
#